data_c87bbac66e3cc8ae7dc946598b859d56
#
_entry.id   c87bbac66e3cc8ae7dc946598b859d56
#
_cell.length_a   1.000
_cell.length_b   1.000
_cell.length_c   1.000
_cell.angle_alpha   90.00
_cell.angle_beta   90.00
_cell.angle_gamma   90.00
#
_symmetry.space_group_name_H-M   'P 1'
#
loop_
_entity.id
_entity.type
_entity.pdbx_description
1 polymer ?
#
loop_
_entity_poly.entity_id
_entity_poly.type
_entity_poly.pdbx_seq_one_letter_code
_entity_poly.pdbx_strand_id
1 'polypeptide(L)'
;PHFATMQTLSVNLTQVCTIVIVGVGMTLVIATGGIDLSVGALMAIAGAMSPMFFTGELFPVPNIYLGIALGIVFPIIIASFFGLFNGWLINRFSIQPIIATLVLFIAGRGIAQVSTNGDLQVFKVPEFQAIAIGRVLGVPFQVWIMVVVVIIAAFVLRRTVFGRQVLAVGGNEEA
;
A
#
# COMPACT_ATOMS: atom_id res chain seq x y z
N PRO A 1 3.58 11.56 -34.10
CA PRO A 1 3.76 10.59 -33.04
C PRO A 1 4.50 11.24 -31.89
N HIS A 2 3.77 11.72 -30.88
CA HIS A 2 4.35 12.41 -29.71
C HIS A 2 4.42 11.50 -28.49
N PHE A 3 4.84 10.24 -28.68
CA PHE A 3 4.89 9.25 -27.61
C PHE A 3 6.00 9.55 -26.58
N ALA A 4 7.18 10.02 -27.04
CA ALA A 4 8.31 10.32 -26.18
C ALA A 4 8.28 11.78 -25.71
N THR A 5 7.30 12.13 -24.88
CA THR A 5 7.23 13.45 -24.24
C THR A 5 7.56 13.34 -22.75
N MET A 6 8.04 14.45 -22.15
CA MET A 6 8.26 14.53 -20.70
C MET A 6 6.97 14.28 -19.90
N GLN A 7 5.82 14.59 -20.46
CA GLN A 7 4.52 14.30 -19.85
C GLN A 7 4.26 12.79 -19.81
N THR A 8 4.43 12.09 -20.94
CA THR A 8 4.28 10.64 -21.01
C THR A 8 5.23 9.92 -20.06
N LEU A 9 6.50 10.35 -20.02
CA LEU A 9 7.49 9.80 -19.10
C LEU A 9 7.05 9.99 -17.63
N SER A 10 6.57 11.19 -17.28
CA SER A 10 6.11 11.50 -15.92
C SER A 10 4.93 10.63 -15.50
N VAL A 11 3.93 10.46 -16.37
CA VAL A 11 2.75 9.61 -16.10
C VAL A 11 3.16 8.15 -15.91
N ASN A 12 4.00 7.62 -16.79
CA ASN A 12 4.49 6.24 -16.68
C ASN A 12 5.31 6.03 -15.40
N LEU A 13 6.19 6.97 -15.05
CA LEU A 13 6.96 6.90 -13.79
C LEU A 13 6.04 6.85 -12.57
N THR A 14 5.00 7.68 -12.53
CA THR A 14 4.02 7.70 -11.44
C THR A 14 3.29 6.37 -11.31
N GLN A 15 2.85 5.76 -12.41
CA GLN A 15 2.19 4.46 -12.41
C GLN A 15 3.14 3.34 -11.96
N VAL A 16 4.36 3.33 -12.45
CA VAL A 16 5.38 2.34 -12.09
C VAL A 16 5.73 2.41 -10.60
N CYS A 17 5.75 3.61 -9.99
CA CYS A 17 6.04 3.77 -8.56
C CYS A 17 5.11 2.93 -7.67
N THR A 18 3.81 2.96 -7.93
CA THR A 18 2.83 2.19 -7.17
C THR A 18 3.08 0.69 -7.31
N ILE A 19 3.33 0.22 -8.54
CA ILE A 19 3.61 -1.20 -8.82
C ILE A 19 4.89 -1.64 -8.11
N VAL A 20 5.95 -0.83 -8.13
CA VAL A 20 7.23 -1.15 -7.48
C VAL A 20 7.08 -1.21 -5.96
N ILE A 21 6.38 -0.25 -5.34
CA ILE A 21 6.16 -0.25 -3.88
C ILE A 21 5.39 -1.49 -3.45
N VAL A 22 4.33 -1.85 -4.17
CA VAL A 22 3.58 -3.08 -3.93
C VAL A 22 4.46 -4.31 -4.17
N GLY A 23 5.23 -4.32 -5.25
CA GLY A 23 6.17 -5.39 -5.59
C GLY A 23 7.23 -5.63 -4.52
N VAL A 24 7.69 -4.60 -3.82
CA VAL A 24 8.59 -4.73 -2.66
C VAL A 24 7.90 -5.54 -1.54
N GLY A 25 6.65 -5.20 -1.20
CA GLY A 25 5.87 -5.96 -0.22
C GLY A 25 5.67 -7.42 -0.65
N MET A 26 5.27 -7.63 -1.90
CA MET A 26 5.09 -8.97 -2.48
C MET A 26 6.40 -9.78 -2.49
N THR A 27 7.54 -9.15 -2.71
CA THR A 27 8.85 -9.82 -2.64
C THR A 27 9.11 -10.39 -1.25
N LEU A 28 8.76 -9.67 -0.18
CA LEU A 28 8.88 -10.16 1.19
C LEU A 28 7.98 -11.37 1.44
N VAL A 29 6.74 -11.33 0.97
CA VAL A 29 5.77 -12.44 1.10
C VAL A 29 6.24 -13.67 0.31
N ILE A 30 6.65 -13.50 -0.94
CA ILE A 30 7.15 -14.59 -1.78
C ILE A 30 8.45 -15.17 -1.20
N ALA A 31 9.30 -14.34 -0.60
CA ALA A 31 10.51 -14.79 0.05
C ALA A 31 10.27 -15.70 1.26
N THR A 32 9.06 -15.69 1.86
CA THR A 32 8.64 -16.67 2.89
C THR A 32 7.89 -17.87 2.32
N GLY A 33 7.82 -18.04 1.00
CA GLY A 33 7.04 -19.09 0.35
C GLY A 33 5.53 -18.80 0.28
N GLY A 34 5.07 -17.62 0.74
CA GLY A 34 3.66 -17.23 0.76
C GLY A 34 3.19 -16.58 -0.55
N ILE A 35 1.85 -16.50 -0.69
CA ILE A 35 1.17 -15.72 -1.73
C ILE A 35 0.14 -14.83 -1.04
N ASP A 36 0.15 -13.52 -1.33
CA ASP A 36 -0.82 -12.57 -0.80
C ASP A 36 -1.66 -11.95 -1.92
N LEU A 37 -2.92 -12.36 -1.99
CA LEU A 37 -3.90 -11.82 -2.94
C LEU A 37 -4.64 -10.59 -2.38
N SER A 38 -4.49 -10.28 -1.09
CA SER A 38 -5.27 -9.23 -0.42
C SER A 38 -4.81 -7.80 -0.74
N VAL A 39 -3.62 -7.64 -1.31
CA VAL A 39 -2.99 -6.33 -1.57
C VAL A 39 -3.92 -5.38 -2.31
N GLY A 40 -4.59 -5.85 -3.37
CA GLY A 40 -5.52 -5.02 -4.16
C GLY A 40 -6.74 -4.55 -3.34
N ALA A 41 -7.23 -5.37 -2.42
CA ALA A 41 -8.33 -5.02 -1.54
C ALA A 41 -7.90 -4.01 -0.46
N LEU A 42 -6.71 -4.17 0.11
CA LEU A 42 -6.13 -3.21 1.06
C LEU A 42 -5.87 -1.85 0.40
N MET A 43 -5.42 -1.84 -0.85
CA MET A 43 -5.30 -0.62 -1.64
C MET A 43 -6.66 0.04 -1.89
N ALA A 44 -7.72 -0.75 -2.15
CA ALA A 44 -9.07 -0.23 -2.34
C ALA A 44 -9.62 0.39 -1.02
N ILE A 45 -9.42 -0.26 0.13
CA ILE A 45 -9.78 0.28 1.44
C ILE A 45 -9.03 1.58 1.70
N ALA A 46 -7.72 1.60 1.46
CA ALA A 46 -6.89 2.79 1.65
C ALA A 46 -7.36 3.96 0.76
N GLY A 47 -7.63 3.69 -0.51
CA GLY A 47 -8.12 4.69 -1.47
C GLY A 47 -9.51 5.21 -1.15
N ALA A 48 -10.39 4.37 -0.61
CA ALA A 48 -11.72 4.76 -0.16
C ALA A 48 -11.67 5.63 1.10
N MET A 49 -10.91 5.21 2.11
CA MET A 49 -10.92 5.86 3.43
C MET A 49 -10.05 7.11 3.51
N SER A 50 -8.93 7.14 2.79
CA SER A 50 -7.99 8.28 2.86
C SER A 50 -8.66 9.64 2.55
N PRO A 51 -9.45 9.80 1.46
CA PRO A 51 -10.17 11.04 1.18
C PRO A 51 -11.14 11.46 2.28
N MET A 52 -11.84 10.51 2.90
CA MET A 52 -12.86 10.78 3.91
C MET A 52 -12.30 11.49 5.16
N PHE A 53 -11.00 11.32 5.44
CA PHE A 53 -10.33 12.02 6.55
C PHE A 53 -10.05 13.49 6.21
N PHE A 54 -9.51 13.79 5.04
CA PHE A 54 -9.15 15.17 4.74
C PHE A 54 -10.30 15.98 4.12
N THR A 55 -11.37 15.34 3.66
CA THR A 55 -12.63 16.04 3.33
C THR A 55 -13.49 16.32 4.57
N GLY A 56 -13.17 15.70 5.72
CA GLY A 56 -13.93 15.84 6.95
C GLY A 56 -15.24 15.06 6.98
N GLU A 57 -15.43 14.11 6.06
CA GLU A 57 -16.64 13.31 5.95
C GLU A 57 -16.78 12.32 7.12
N LEU A 58 -15.67 11.71 7.55
CA LEU A 58 -15.65 10.81 8.71
C LEU A 58 -15.69 11.56 10.04
N PHE A 59 -14.88 12.61 10.17
CA PHE A 59 -14.77 13.43 11.37
C PHE A 59 -14.46 14.86 10.96
N PRO A 60 -15.09 15.88 11.57
CA PRO A 60 -14.73 17.26 11.35
C PRO A 60 -13.28 17.48 11.83
N VAL A 61 -12.38 17.74 10.91
CA VAL A 61 -10.96 17.94 11.20
C VAL A 61 -10.70 19.45 11.32
N PRO A 62 -10.13 19.92 12.44
CA PRO A 62 -9.90 21.36 12.64
C PRO A 62 -8.82 21.92 11.71
N ASN A 63 -7.97 21.07 11.12
CA ASN A 63 -6.87 21.48 10.26
C ASN A 63 -6.68 20.48 9.13
N ILE A 64 -6.52 20.98 7.89
CA ILE A 64 -6.31 20.16 6.70
C ILE A 64 -5.06 19.28 6.80
N TYR A 65 -3.98 19.76 7.41
CA TYR A 65 -2.75 18.96 7.59
C TYR A 65 -2.97 17.76 8.51
N LEU A 66 -3.79 17.93 9.57
CA LEU A 66 -4.19 16.82 10.43
C LEU A 66 -5.05 15.82 9.66
N GLY A 67 -5.99 16.28 8.82
CA GLY A 67 -6.79 15.44 7.95
C GLY A 67 -5.94 14.61 6.99
N ILE A 68 -4.95 15.23 6.36
CA ILE A 68 -4.02 14.55 5.46
C ILE A 68 -3.17 13.52 6.24
N ALA A 69 -2.64 13.88 7.40
CA ALA A 69 -1.87 12.98 8.24
C ALA A 69 -2.70 11.75 8.65
N LEU A 70 -3.94 11.93 9.07
CA LEU A 70 -4.87 10.85 9.40
C LEU A 70 -5.20 10.01 8.16
N GLY A 71 -5.45 10.67 7.01
CA GLY A 71 -5.72 10.00 5.73
C GLY A 71 -4.55 9.16 5.21
N ILE A 72 -3.32 9.40 5.67
CA ILE A 72 -2.16 8.57 5.36
C ILE A 72 -1.96 7.48 6.42
N VAL A 73 -1.97 7.87 7.69
CA VAL A 73 -1.61 6.97 8.80
C VAL A 73 -2.68 5.91 9.05
N PHE A 74 -3.95 6.28 9.00
CA PHE A 74 -5.05 5.37 9.31
C PHE A 74 -5.17 4.19 8.33
N PRO A 75 -5.11 4.39 7.00
CA PRO A 75 -5.06 3.29 6.06
C PRO A 75 -3.86 2.35 6.26
N ILE A 76 -2.70 2.89 6.64
CA ILE A 76 -1.52 2.07 6.95
C ILE A 76 -1.78 1.19 8.17
N ILE A 77 -2.40 1.73 9.22
CA ILE A 77 -2.79 0.96 10.42
C ILE A 77 -3.77 -0.13 10.05
N ILE A 78 -4.81 0.17 9.28
CA ILE A 78 -5.80 -0.81 8.83
C ILE A 78 -5.16 -1.91 7.98
N ALA A 79 -4.33 -1.55 7.01
CA ALA A 79 -3.64 -2.52 6.18
C ALA A 79 -2.72 -3.42 7.01
N SER A 80 -2.00 -2.85 7.98
CA SER A 80 -1.15 -3.59 8.91
C SER A 80 -1.96 -4.53 9.79
N PHE A 81 -3.11 -4.09 10.30
CA PHE A 81 -4.01 -4.93 11.09
C PHE A 81 -4.51 -6.15 10.30
N PHE A 82 -5.01 -5.94 9.08
CA PHE A 82 -5.48 -7.04 8.24
C PHE A 82 -4.34 -7.97 7.81
N GLY A 83 -3.15 -7.42 7.54
CA GLY A 83 -1.98 -8.23 7.23
C GLY A 83 -1.54 -9.11 8.42
N LEU A 84 -1.49 -8.55 9.63
CA LEU A 84 -1.20 -9.29 10.86
C LEU A 84 -2.27 -10.33 11.16
N PHE A 85 -3.55 -9.98 10.96
CA PHE A 85 -4.67 -10.89 11.15
C PHE A 85 -4.60 -12.09 10.20
N ASN A 86 -4.32 -11.86 8.91
CA ASN A 86 -4.11 -12.94 7.95
C ASN A 86 -2.90 -13.82 8.32
N GLY A 87 -1.77 -13.20 8.68
CA GLY A 87 -0.60 -13.94 9.14
C GLY A 87 -0.88 -14.79 10.37
N TRP A 88 -1.66 -14.26 11.31
CA TRP A 88 -2.10 -15.01 12.49
C TRP A 88 -3.00 -16.19 12.13
N LEU A 89 -3.98 -16.01 11.22
CA LEU A 89 -4.84 -17.08 10.74
C LEU A 89 -4.03 -18.20 10.07
N ILE A 90 -3.14 -17.84 9.19
CA ILE A 90 -2.28 -18.80 8.47
C ILE A 90 -1.47 -19.63 9.45
N ASN A 91 -0.75 -18.97 10.37
CA ASN A 91 0.13 -19.64 11.31
C ASN A 91 -0.62 -20.42 12.40
N ARG A 92 -1.73 -19.89 12.92
CA ARG A 92 -2.47 -20.50 14.05
C ARG A 92 -3.30 -21.68 13.64
N PHE A 93 -3.88 -21.65 12.44
CA PHE A 93 -4.82 -22.66 11.96
C PHE A 93 -4.30 -23.45 10.77
N SER A 94 -3.05 -23.22 10.36
CA SER A 94 -2.43 -23.85 9.19
C SER A 94 -3.28 -23.70 7.92
N ILE A 95 -3.92 -22.53 7.78
CA ILE A 95 -4.72 -22.21 6.59
C ILE A 95 -3.78 -21.89 5.45
N GLN A 96 -4.08 -22.42 4.27
CA GLN A 96 -3.28 -22.12 3.09
C GLN A 96 -3.30 -20.59 2.79
N PRO A 97 -2.15 -19.94 2.58
CA PRO A 97 -2.05 -18.48 2.39
C PRO A 97 -2.98 -17.92 1.32
N ILE A 98 -3.13 -18.63 0.20
CA ILE A 98 -4.02 -18.25 -0.90
C ILE A 98 -5.47 -18.14 -0.41
N ILE A 99 -5.95 -19.07 0.42
CA ILE A 99 -7.34 -19.08 0.88
C ILE A 99 -7.59 -17.90 1.82
N ALA A 100 -6.72 -17.68 2.82
CA ALA A 100 -6.86 -16.59 3.77
C ALA A 100 -6.85 -15.22 3.07
N THR A 101 -5.91 -15.01 2.16
CA THR A 101 -5.76 -13.73 1.45
C THR A 101 -6.83 -13.51 0.40
N LEU A 102 -7.38 -14.58 -0.22
CA LEU A 102 -8.51 -14.49 -1.15
C LEU A 102 -9.80 -14.08 -0.44
N VAL A 103 -10.05 -14.58 0.77
CA VAL A 103 -11.19 -14.15 1.58
C VAL A 103 -11.10 -12.66 1.89
N LEU A 104 -9.93 -12.18 2.30
CA LEU A 104 -9.70 -10.75 2.53
C LEU A 104 -9.81 -9.93 1.24
N PHE A 105 -9.38 -10.47 0.10
CA PHE A 105 -9.54 -9.82 -1.20
C PHE A 105 -11.01 -9.52 -1.51
N ILE A 106 -11.90 -10.50 -1.30
CA ILE A 106 -13.34 -10.36 -1.57
C ILE A 106 -13.98 -9.44 -0.52
N ALA A 107 -13.75 -9.71 0.77
CA ALA A 107 -14.29 -8.94 1.87
C ALA A 107 -13.83 -7.48 1.86
N GLY A 108 -12.55 -7.25 1.62
CA GLY A 108 -11.96 -5.91 1.62
C GLY A 108 -12.48 -5.03 0.48
N ARG A 109 -12.75 -5.59 -0.69
CA ARG A 109 -13.45 -4.86 -1.77
C ARG A 109 -14.85 -4.46 -1.36
N GLY A 110 -15.58 -5.36 -0.70
CA GLY A 110 -16.91 -5.05 -0.15
C GLY A 110 -16.85 -3.95 0.90
N ILE A 111 -15.88 -4.00 1.82
CA ILE A 111 -15.65 -2.94 2.81
C ILE A 111 -15.40 -1.60 2.14
N ALA A 112 -14.52 -1.54 1.15
CA ALA A 112 -14.23 -0.31 0.42
C ALA A 112 -15.48 0.28 -0.27
N GLN A 113 -16.28 -0.57 -0.92
CA GLN A 113 -17.52 -0.16 -1.57
C GLN A 113 -18.57 0.34 -0.58
N VAL A 114 -18.76 -0.37 0.53
CA VAL A 114 -19.72 0.03 1.56
C VAL A 114 -19.29 1.33 2.24
N SER A 115 -17.99 1.52 2.48
CA SER A 115 -17.46 2.76 3.10
C SER A 115 -17.77 4.00 2.27
N THR A 116 -17.86 3.88 0.95
CA THR A 116 -18.13 4.99 0.03
C THR A 116 -19.56 5.01 -0.52
N ASN A 117 -20.44 4.14 -0.01
CA ASN A 117 -21.77 3.88 -0.59
C ASN A 117 -21.73 3.56 -2.10
N GLY A 118 -20.61 3.04 -2.59
CA GLY A 118 -20.36 2.77 -4.00
C GLY A 118 -20.00 4.00 -4.83
N ASP A 119 -19.90 5.17 -4.23
CA ASP A 119 -19.60 6.42 -4.91
C ASP A 119 -18.10 6.60 -5.15
N LEU A 120 -17.78 7.27 -6.25
CA LEU A 120 -16.43 7.68 -6.56
C LEU A 120 -15.98 8.83 -5.65
N GLN A 121 -14.95 8.63 -4.88
CA GLN A 121 -14.38 9.65 -4.01
C GLN A 121 -13.59 10.68 -4.85
N VAL A 122 -14.22 11.83 -5.11
CA VAL A 122 -13.61 12.95 -5.83
C VAL A 122 -13.29 14.07 -4.86
N PHE A 123 -12.03 14.47 -4.80
CA PHE A 123 -11.58 15.53 -3.90
C PHE A 123 -10.61 16.48 -4.61
N LYS A 124 -10.60 17.74 -4.15
CA LYS A 124 -9.64 18.77 -4.58
C LYS A 124 -9.00 19.40 -3.35
N VAL A 125 -7.94 18.76 -2.88
CA VAL A 125 -7.12 19.23 -1.75
C VAL A 125 -5.71 19.50 -2.28
N PRO A 126 -5.35 20.78 -2.55
CA PRO A 126 -4.08 21.13 -3.19
C PRO A 126 -2.86 20.60 -2.43
N GLU A 127 -2.92 20.62 -1.10
CA GLU A 127 -1.86 20.15 -0.21
C GLU A 127 -1.59 18.66 -0.38
N PHE A 128 -2.64 17.85 -0.53
CA PHE A 128 -2.51 16.42 -0.80
C PHE A 128 -2.13 16.16 -2.27
N GLN A 129 -2.67 16.95 -3.19
CA GLN A 129 -2.33 16.85 -4.61
C GLN A 129 -0.85 17.14 -4.86
N ALA A 130 -0.21 17.98 -4.04
CA ALA A 130 1.22 18.23 -4.14
C ALA A 130 2.06 16.95 -3.98
N ILE A 131 1.59 15.97 -3.19
CA ILE A 131 2.24 14.65 -3.06
C ILE A 131 2.04 13.81 -4.33
N ALA A 132 0.85 13.87 -4.94
CA ALA A 132 0.49 13.04 -6.09
C ALA A 132 1.06 13.56 -7.42
N ILE A 133 1.04 14.89 -7.63
CA ILE A 133 1.44 15.54 -8.88
C ILE A 133 2.63 16.49 -8.73
N GLY A 134 3.08 16.73 -7.49
CA GLY A 134 4.26 17.54 -7.20
C GLY A 134 5.52 16.98 -7.83
N ARG A 135 6.47 17.87 -8.15
CA ARG A 135 7.78 17.51 -8.71
C ARG A 135 8.88 18.08 -7.86
N VAL A 136 9.87 17.26 -7.58
CA VAL A 136 11.12 17.67 -6.92
C VAL A 136 12.25 17.41 -7.89
N LEU A 137 13.03 18.42 -8.21
CA LEU A 137 14.10 18.37 -9.23
C LEU A 137 13.62 17.88 -10.60
N GLY A 138 12.37 18.23 -10.99
CA GLY A 138 11.78 17.80 -12.26
C GLY A 138 11.21 16.39 -12.28
N VAL A 139 11.44 15.59 -11.21
CA VAL A 139 10.95 14.22 -11.08
C VAL A 139 9.70 14.18 -10.21
N PRO A 140 8.66 13.35 -10.53
CA PRO A 140 7.49 13.17 -9.69
C PRO A 140 7.86 12.81 -8.25
N PHE A 141 7.20 13.43 -7.26
CA PHE A 141 7.49 13.20 -5.84
C PHE A 141 7.35 11.73 -5.44
N GLN A 142 6.43 11.00 -6.06
CA GLN A 142 6.22 9.56 -5.83
C GLN A 142 7.45 8.70 -6.14
N VAL A 143 8.30 9.13 -7.08
CA VAL A 143 9.55 8.41 -7.39
C VAL A 143 10.51 8.45 -6.21
N TRP A 144 10.57 9.56 -5.50
CA TRP A 144 11.41 9.69 -4.30
C TRP A 144 10.91 8.81 -3.17
N ILE A 145 9.59 8.73 -2.98
CA ILE A 145 8.97 7.79 -2.02
C ILE A 145 9.35 6.35 -2.39
N MET A 146 9.18 5.98 -3.66
CA MET A 146 9.53 4.65 -4.15
C MET A 146 10.99 4.30 -3.88
N VAL A 147 11.92 5.20 -4.21
CA VAL A 147 13.35 4.99 -3.99
C VAL A 147 13.66 4.78 -2.50
N VAL A 148 13.08 5.59 -1.63
CA VAL A 148 13.23 5.45 -0.17
C VAL A 148 12.71 4.10 0.30
N VAL A 149 11.52 3.68 -0.14
CA VAL A 149 10.93 2.38 0.23
C VAL A 149 11.82 1.22 -0.25
N VAL A 150 12.32 1.27 -1.48
CA VAL A 150 13.22 0.24 -2.02
C VAL A 150 14.54 0.17 -1.24
N ILE A 151 15.13 1.32 -0.90
CA ILE A 151 16.37 1.36 -0.11
C ILE A 151 16.14 0.78 1.29
N ILE A 152 15.05 1.17 1.98
CA ILE A 152 14.71 0.65 3.30
C ILE A 152 14.48 -0.87 3.23
N ALA A 153 13.72 -1.35 2.26
CA ALA A 153 13.46 -2.78 2.10
C ALA A 153 14.75 -3.57 1.81
N ALA A 154 15.60 -3.06 0.94
CA ALA A 154 16.90 -3.67 0.64
C ALA A 154 17.82 -3.71 1.87
N PHE A 155 17.82 -2.64 2.68
CA PHE A 155 18.55 -2.59 3.94
C PHE A 155 18.00 -3.61 4.94
N VAL A 156 16.67 -3.64 5.13
CA VAL A 156 16.00 -4.58 6.05
C VAL A 156 16.31 -6.01 5.67
N LEU A 157 16.15 -6.38 4.40
CA LEU A 157 16.41 -7.74 3.93
C LEU A 157 17.88 -8.17 4.07
N ARG A 158 18.82 -7.26 3.77
CA ARG A 158 20.24 -7.62 3.71
C ARG A 158 20.99 -7.45 5.04
N ARG A 159 20.52 -6.56 5.93
CA ARG A 159 21.27 -6.12 7.09
C ARG A 159 20.61 -6.40 8.43
N THR A 160 19.34 -6.83 8.47
CA THR A 160 18.62 -7.07 9.73
C THR A 160 18.41 -8.56 10.02
N VAL A 161 18.12 -8.88 11.30
CA VAL A 161 17.73 -10.23 11.74
C VAL A 161 16.44 -10.65 11.04
N PHE A 162 15.48 -9.72 10.91
CA PHE A 162 14.20 -9.96 10.23
C PHE A 162 14.41 -10.46 8.80
N GLY A 163 15.27 -9.79 8.01
CA GLY A 163 15.55 -10.23 6.64
C GLY A 163 16.14 -11.64 6.57
N ARG A 164 17.03 -12.00 7.50
CA ARG A 164 17.58 -13.36 7.59
C ARG A 164 16.49 -14.39 7.91
N GLN A 165 15.58 -14.07 8.84
CA GLN A 165 14.46 -14.94 9.20
C GLN A 165 13.50 -15.15 8.03
N VAL A 166 13.14 -14.07 7.29
CA VAL A 166 12.31 -14.16 6.09
C VAL A 166 12.90 -15.13 5.07
N LEU A 167 14.20 -15.03 4.80
CA LEU A 167 14.87 -15.91 3.84
C LEU A 167 15.03 -17.35 4.36
N ALA A 168 15.23 -17.52 5.66
CA ALA A 168 15.35 -18.85 6.27
C ALA A 168 14.02 -19.63 6.20
N VAL A 169 12.90 -18.98 6.57
CA VAL A 169 11.57 -19.58 6.50
C VAL A 169 11.21 -20.00 5.07
N GLY A 170 11.53 -19.17 4.06
CA GLY A 170 11.27 -19.52 2.66
C GLY A 170 12.15 -20.63 2.10
N GLY A 171 13.33 -20.85 2.71
CA GLY A 171 14.26 -21.92 2.33
C GLY A 171 13.90 -23.28 2.93
N ASN A 172 13.38 -23.29 4.16
CA ASN A 172 12.94 -24.48 4.88
C ASN A 172 11.96 -24.08 5.99
N GLU A 173 10.71 -24.53 5.90
CA GLU A 173 9.68 -24.26 6.91
C GLU A 173 9.98 -24.88 8.27
N GLU A 174 10.86 -25.89 8.33
CA GLU A 174 11.28 -26.57 9.57
C GLU A 174 12.51 -25.92 10.22
N ALA A 175 13.08 -24.89 9.62
CA ALA A 175 14.22 -24.15 10.16
C ALA A 175 13.73 -23.00 11.06
#